data_37959091e9f711a19732c143d60d614e
#
_entry.id   37959091e9f711a19732c143d60d614e
#
_cell.length_a   1.000
_cell.length_b   1.000
_cell.length_c   1.000
_cell.angle_alpha   90.00
_cell.angle_beta   90.00
_cell.angle_gamma   90.00
#
_symmetry.space_group_name_H-M   'P 1'
#
loop_
_entity.id
_entity.type
_entity.pdbx_description
1 polymer ?
#
loop_
_entity_poly.entity_id
_entity_poly.type
_entity_poly.pdbx_seq_one_letter_code
_entity_poly.pdbx_strand_id
1 'polypeptide(L)'
;MIINTEHLQKCIDTLNKSYSLIKTAQEGSIEHEMYRNALVKGFEMTLEQCGKLLRKRLEPYFASKKSVDTLTFKDLFRYALKHSLISEDEVTRWMKYRDNRNNTAHDYGQAFAEETLHLIETFLTDVQNLKEVINHE
;
A
#
# COMPACT_ATOMS: atom_id res chain seq x y z
N MET A 1 -13.28 17.41 -6.94
CA MET A 1 -13.69 16.60 -5.78
C MET A 1 -12.48 16.39 -4.88
N ILE A 2 -12.66 16.67 -3.59
CA ILE A 2 -11.59 16.46 -2.61
C ILE A 2 -11.75 15.06 -2.01
N ILE A 3 -10.69 14.27 -2.07
CA ILE A 3 -10.67 12.94 -1.51
C ILE A 3 -10.00 13.01 -0.14
N ASN A 4 -10.66 12.48 0.90
CA ASN A 4 -10.14 12.48 2.25
C ASN A 4 -9.05 11.41 2.40
N THR A 5 -7.83 11.84 2.70
CA THR A 5 -6.67 10.97 2.87
C THR A 5 -6.20 10.86 4.32
N GLU A 6 -6.99 11.33 5.28
CA GLU A 6 -6.60 11.30 6.70
C GLU A 6 -6.37 9.88 7.21
N HIS A 7 -7.23 8.94 6.85
CA HIS A 7 -7.08 7.55 7.26
C HIS A 7 -5.82 6.92 6.62
N LEU A 8 -5.56 7.23 5.36
CA LEU A 8 -4.33 6.78 4.70
C LEU A 8 -3.10 7.32 5.44
N GLN A 9 -3.12 8.60 5.82
CA GLN A 9 -2.00 9.18 6.56
C GLN A 9 -1.78 8.47 7.90
N LYS A 10 -2.83 8.10 8.61
CA LYS A 10 -2.71 7.32 9.85
C LYS A 10 -2.10 5.95 9.59
N CYS A 11 -2.49 5.30 8.50
CA CYS A 11 -1.90 4.03 8.10
C CYS A 11 -0.40 4.18 7.83
N ILE A 12 -0.01 5.23 7.11
CA ILE A 12 1.39 5.54 6.83
C ILE A 12 2.17 5.75 8.13
N ASP A 13 1.63 6.56 9.03
CA ASP A 13 2.29 6.88 10.31
C ASP A 13 2.47 5.64 11.17
N THR A 14 1.44 4.81 11.27
CA THR A 14 1.49 3.56 12.04
C THR A 14 2.51 2.59 11.46
N LEU A 15 2.51 2.43 10.14
CA LEU A 15 3.46 1.55 9.46
C LEU A 15 4.89 2.05 9.65
N ASN A 16 5.10 3.34 9.50
CA ASN A 16 6.42 3.97 9.66
C ASN A 16 6.94 3.77 11.10
N LYS A 17 6.06 3.94 12.10
CA LYS A 17 6.42 3.70 13.50
C LYS A 17 6.77 2.25 13.76
N SER A 18 5.97 1.31 13.24
CA SER A 18 6.24 -0.13 13.38
C SER A 18 7.58 -0.50 12.74
N TYR A 19 7.89 0.08 11.59
CA TYR A 19 9.15 -0.14 10.90
C TYR A 19 10.35 0.37 11.71
N SER A 20 10.21 1.55 12.32
CA SER A 20 11.26 2.10 13.20
C SER A 20 11.47 1.23 14.44
N LEU A 21 10.40 0.76 15.06
CA LEU A 21 10.46 -0.03 16.29
C LEU A 21 11.07 -1.41 16.05
N ILE A 22 10.75 -2.08 14.95
CA ILE A 22 11.28 -3.42 14.69
C ILE A 22 12.81 -3.41 14.54
N LYS A 23 13.37 -2.31 14.03
CA LYS A 23 14.82 -2.16 13.90
C LYS A 23 15.54 -2.08 15.25
N THR A 24 14.84 -1.62 16.30
CA THR A 24 15.41 -1.46 17.64
C THR A 24 15.21 -2.68 18.51
N ALA A 25 14.31 -3.60 18.13
CA ALA A 25 14.00 -4.77 18.91
C ALA A 25 15.01 -5.89 18.66
N GLN A 26 15.34 -6.63 19.69
CA GLN A 26 16.23 -7.78 19.59
C GLN A 26 15.51 -8.90 18.81
N GLU A 27 16.18 -9.41 17.78
CA GLU A 27 15.65 -10.52 16.99
C GLU A 27 15.35 -11.73 17.91
N GLY A 28 14.17 -12.32 17.72
CA GLY A 28 13.71 -13.43 18.54
C GLY A 28 13.00 -13.03 19.82
N SER A 29 12.97 -11.74 20.18
CA SER A 29 12.25 -11.25 21.35
C SER A 29 10.75 -11.16 21.08
N ILE A 30 9.96 -11.09 22.17
CA ILE A 30 8.51 -10.90 22.08
C ILE A 30 8.20 -9.56 21.41
N GLU A 31 8.95 -8.51 21.74
CA GLU A 31 8.78 -7.18 21.14
C GLU A 31 9.00 -7.22 19.65
N HIS A 32 10.03 -7.92 19.18
CA HIS A 32 10.31 -8.07 17.76
C HIS A 32 9.13 -8.76 17.04
N GLU A 33 8.58 -9.81 17.64
CA GLU A 33 7.43 -10.52 17.09
C GLU A 33 6.19 -9.62 17.01
N MET A 34 5.94 -8.84 18.08
CA MET A 34 4.82 -7.90 18.11
C MET A 34 4.94 -6.85 17.01
N TYR A 35 6.13 -6.28 16.85
CA TYR A 35 6.38 -5.25 15.83
C TYR A 35 6.29 -5.84 14.43
N ARG A 36 6.75 -7.07 14.24
CA ARG A 36 6.63 -7.79 12.96
C ARG A 36 5.17 -7.96 12.58
N ASN A 37 4.34 -8.40 13.52
CA ASN A 37 2.91 -8.58 13.29
C ASN A 37 2.22 -7.26 12.96
N ALA A 38 2.56 -6.20 13.68
CA ALA A 38 2.04 -4.86 13.42
C ALA A 38 2.47 -4.36 12.05
N LEU A 39 3.70 -4.62 11.65
CA LEU A 39 4.23 -4.21 10.35
C LEU A 39 3.51 -4.90 9.20
N VAL A 40 3.29 -6.22 9.29
CA VAL A 40 2.57 -6.98 8.28
C VAL A 40 1.13 -6.48 8.16
N LYS A 41 0.44 -6.32 9.29
CA LYS A 41 -0.93 -5.83 9.30
C LYS A 41 -1.02 -4.40 8.75
N GLY A 42 -0.09 -3.55 9.16
CA GLY A 42 -0.03 -2.17 8.67
C GLY A 42 0.21 -2.09 7.18
N PHE A 43 1.07 -2.95 6.64
CA PHE A 43 1.29 -3.05 5.20
C PHE A 43 -0.01 -3.41 4.46
N GLU A 44 -0.72 -4.44 4.93
CA GLU A 44 -1.98 -4.87 4.32
C GLU A 44 -3.02 -3.75 4.34
N MET A 45 -3.22 -3.11 5.49
CA MET A 45 -4.20 -2.03 5.64
C MET A 45 -3.87 -0.83 4.77
N THR A 46 -2.60 -0.45 4.71
CA THR A 46 -2.15 0.67 3.89
C THR A 46 -2.37 0.37 2.40
N LEU A 47 -2.03 -0.84 1.97
CA LEU A 47 -2.20 -1.25 0.58
C LEU A 47 -3.68 -1.23 0.16
N GLU A 48 -4.56 -1.76 1.00
CA GLU A 48 -6.01 -1.75 0.74
C GLU A 48 -6.55 -0.33 0.66
N GLN A 49 -6.10 0.54 1.54
CA GLN A 49 -6.53 1.94 1.54
C GLN A 49 -6.06 2.66 0.27
N CYS A 50 -4.85 2.37 -0.19
CA CYS A 50 -4.35 2.92 -1.45
C CYS A 50 -5.24 2.54 -2.63
N GLY A 51 -5.62 1.27 -2.74
CA GLY A 51 -6.51 0.81 -3.79
C GLY A 51 -7.87 1.48 -3.74
N LYS A 52 -8.44 1.59 -2.54
CA LYS A 52 -9.73 2.23 -2.33
C LYS A 52 -9.73 3.71 -2.77
N LEU A 53 -8.71 4.45 -2.38
CA LEU A 53 -8.62 5.88 -2.71
C LEU A 53 -8.26 6.10 -4.17
N LEU A 54 -7.43 5.24 -4.75
CA LEU A 54 -7.12 5.34 -6.18
C LEU A 54 -8.37 5.09 -7.02
N ARG A 55 -9.23 4.16 -6.60
CA ARG A 55 -10.51 3.92 -7.26
C ARG A 55 -11.35 5.20 -7.30
N LYS A 56 -11.44 5.92 -6.21
CA LYS A 56 -12.14 7.20 -6.15
C LYS A 56 -11.50 8.24 -7.08
N ARG A 57 -10.18 8.29 -7.11
CA ARG A 57 -9.44 9.24 -7.95
C ARG A 57 -9.66 8.99 -9.45
N LEU A 58 -9.86 7.72 -9.81
CA LEU A 58 -10.08 7.32 -11.20
C LEU A 58 -11.52 7.49 -11.66
N GLU A 59 -12.47 7.64 -10.75
CA GLU A 59 -13.89 7.74 -11.05
C GLU A 59 -14.22 8.73 -12.18
N PRO A 60 -13.64 9.94 -12.21
CA PRO A 60 -13.93 10.90 -13.28
C PRO A 60 -13.53 10.44 -14.68
N TYR A 61 -12.67 9.44 -14.80
CA TYR A 61 -12.25 8.92 -16.12
C TYR A 61 -13.18 7.83 -16.66
N PHE A 62 -14.20 7.47 -15.89
CA PHE A 62 -15.13 6.39 -16.26
C PHE A 62 -16.55 6.95 -16.44
N ALA A 63 -17.34 6.25 -17.25
CA ALA A 63 -18.72 6.66 -17.53
C ALA A 63 -19.62 6.59 -16.30
N SER A 64 -19.32 5.69 -15.36
CA SER A 64 -20.10 5.51 -14.14
C SER A 64 -19.22 4.97 -13.01
N LYS A 65 -19.70 5.17 -11.77
CA LYS A 65 -19.08 4.56 -10.60
C LYS A 65 -19.04 3.04 -10.70
N LYS A 66 -20.10 2.45 -11.26
CA LYS A 66 -20.21 1.00 -11.43
C LYS A 66 -19.08 0.46 -12.32
N SER A 67 -18.71 1.19 -13.36
CA SER A 67 -17.62 0.79 -14.25
C SER A 67 -16.28 0.72 -13.54
N VAL A 68 -15.96 1.71 -12.69
CA VAL A 68 -14.70 1.72 -11.97
C VAL A 68 -14.71 0.68 -10.84
N ASP A 69 -15.87 0.40 -10.24
CA ASP A 69 -15.99 -0.56 -9.16
C ASP A 69 -15.72 -2.02 -9.60
N THR A 70 -15.81 -2.31 -10.90
CA THR A 70 -15.50 -3.65 -11.41
C THR A 70 -14.01 -3.90 -11.61
N LEU A 71 -13.17 -2.88 -11.49
CA LEU A 71 -11.74 -3.01 -11.71
C LEU A 71 -11.07 -3.75 -10.55
N THR A 72 -10.09 -4.60 -10.89
CA THR A 72 -9.24 -5.24 -9.90
C THR A 72 -8.22 -4.23 -9.36
N PHE A 73 -7.56 -4.57 -8.26
CA PHE A 73 -6.48 -3.73 -7.72
C PHE A 73 -5.43 -3.43 -8.81
N LYS A 74 -4.97 -4.46 -9.52
CA LYS A 74 -3.95 -4.28 -10.55
C LYS A 74 -4.44 -3.42 -11.71
N ASP A 75 -5.72 -3.55 -12.09
CA ASP A 75 -6.32 -2.72 -13.13
C ASP A 75 -6.32 -1.25 -12.75
N LEU A 76 -6.57 -0.92 -11.48
CA LEU A 76 -6.54 0.46 -11.00
C LEU A 76 -5.20 1.12 -11.30
N PHE A 77 -4.11 0.42 -11.02
CA PHE A 77 -2.77 0.96 -11.26
C PHE A 77 -2.43 1.03 -12.75
N ARG A 78 -2.93 0.10 -13.55
CA ARG A 78 -2.78 0.17 -15.02
C ARG A 78 -3.49 1.39 -15.59
N TYR A 79 -4.70 1.68 -15.11
CA TYR A 79 -5.43 2.87 -15.53
C TYR A 79 -4.78 4.16 -15.03
N ALA A 80 -4.21 4.15 -13.84
CA ALA A 80 -3.44 5.29 -13.34
C ALA A 80 -2.26 5.61 -14.25
N LEU A 81 -1.57 4.58 -14.74
CA LEU A 81 -0.49 4.76 -15.72
C LEU A 81 -1.05 5.31 -17.04
N LYS A 82 -2.14 4.75 -17.52
CA LYS A 82 -2.78 5.18 -18.77
C LYS A 82 -3.12 6.68 -18.74
N HIS A 83 -3.52 7.19 -17.59
CA HIS A 83 -3.87 8.60 -17.41
C HIS A 83 -2.69 9.45 -16.92
N SER A 84 -1.49 8.93 -16.98
CA SER A 84 -0.25 9.62 -16.62
C SER A 84 -0.19 10.09 -15.16
N LEU A 85 -0.91 9.42 -14.27
CA LEU A 85 -0.90 9.75 -12.84
C LEU A 85 0.32 9.18 -12.13
N ILE A 86 0.81 8.04 -12.58
CA ILE A 86 2.01 7.39 -12.01
C ILE A 86 2.88 6.88 -13.16
N SER A 87 4.15 6.58 -12.85
CA SER A 87 5.11 6.08 -13.83
C SER A 87 4.99 4.57 -14.02
N GLU A 88 5.58 4.07 -15.11
CA GLU A 88 5.66 2.64 -15.38
C GLU A 88 6.43 1.90 -14.29
N ASP A 89 7.52 2.48 -13.80
CA ASP A 89 8.31 1.90 -12.70
C ASP A 89 7.47 1.77 -11.43
N GLU A 90 6.67 2.80 -11.12
CA GLU A 90 5.78 2.76 -9.97
C GLU A 90 4.75 1.64 -10.10
N VAL A 91 4.15 1.47 -11.29
CA VAL A 91 3.19 0.38 -11.53
C VAL A 91 3.83 -0.98 -11.28
N THR A 92 5.05 -1.18 -11.79
CA THR A 92 5.78 -2.43 -11.57
C THR A 92 5.96 -2.73 -10.09
N ARG A 93 6.30 -1.70 -9.30
CA ARG A 93 6.43 -1.86 -7.85
C ARG A 93 5.09 -2.15 -7.17
N TRP A 94 4.01 -1.48 -7.58
CA TRP A 94 2.67 -1.73 -7.02
C TRP A 94 2.19 -3.16 -7.28
N MET A 95 2.52 -3.72 -8.44
CA MET A 95 2.22 -5.13 -8.74
C MET A 95 2.92 -6.07 -7.77
N LYS A 96 4.19 -5.79 -7.45
CA LYS A 96 4.95 -6.57 -6.46
C LYS A 96 4.33 -6.46 -5.06
N TYR A 97 3.91 -5.26 -4.67
CA TYR A 97 3.26 -5.06 -3.37
C TYR A 97 1.99 -5.91 -3.26
N ARG A 98 1.20 -5.92 -4.31
CA ARG A 98 -0.04 -6.73 -4.33
C ARG A 98 0.25 -8.22 -4.29
N ASP A 99 1.25 -8.67 -5.04
CA ASP A 99 1.66 -10.08 -5.05
C ASP A 99 2.19 -10.49 -3.67
N ASN A 100 2.98 -9.64 -3.03
CA ASN A 100 3.46 -9.88 -1.68
C ASN A 100 2.30 -10.02 -0.69
N ARG A 101 1.30 -9.15 -0.79
CA ARG A 101 0.10 -9.21 0.05
C ARG A 101 -0.69 -10.50 -0.19
N ASN A 102 -0.81 -10.96 -1.43
CA ASN A 102 -1.52 -12.20 -1.75
C ASN A 102 -0.82 -13.42 -1.18
N ASN A 103 0.50 -13.41 -1.17
CA ASN A 103 1.29 -14.50 -0.59
C ASN A 103 1.13 -14.57 0.92
N THR A 104 0.92 -13.42 1.60
CA THR A 104 0.70 -13.39 3.06
C THR A 104 -0.56 -14.06 3.51
N ALA A 105 -1.58 -14.05 2.69
CA ALA A 105 -2.86 -14.65 3.05
C ALA A 105 -2.72 -16.15 3.36
N HIS A 106 -1.61 -16.78 2.93
CA HIS A 106 -1.38 -18.19 3.06
C HIS A 106 -0.24 -18.55 4.01
N ASP A 107 0.63 -17.62 4.35
CA ASP A 107 1.78 -17.91 5.21
C ASP A 107 2.26 -16.64 5.94
N TYR A 108 1.98 -16.59 7.25
CA TYR A 108 2.47 -15.53 8.12
C TYR A 108 3.87 -15.85 8.68
N GLY A 109 4.64 -16.72 7.99
CA GLY A 109 5.95 -17.13 8.44
C GLY A 109 7.00 -16.03 8.42
N GLN A 110 8.14 -16.34 9.02
CA GLN A 110 9.28 -15.43 9.14
C GLN A 110 9.79 -14.96 7.78
N ALA A 111 9.81 -15.84 6.78
CA ALA A 111 10.26 -15.51 5.44
C ALA A 111 9.41 -14.40 4.81
N PHE A 112 8.11 -14.43 5.03
CA PHE A 112 7.20 -13.41 4.54
C PHE A 112 7.47 -12.06 5.22
N ALA A 113 7.67 -12.06 6.53
CA ALA A 113 7.95 -10.84 7.29
C ALA A 113 9.26 -10.19 6.83
N GLU A 114 10.29 -11.00 6.52
CA GLU A 114 11.55 -10.50 5.99
C GLU A 114 11.37 -9.88 4.60
N GLU A 115 10.62 -10.53 3.73
CA GLU A 115 10.32 -10.04 2.39
C GLU A 115 9.58 -8.70 2.47
N THR A 116 8.58 -8.61 3.35
CA THR A 116 7.84 -7.38 3.59
C THR A 116 8.77 -6.27 4.10
N LEU A 117 9.67 -6.59 5.03
CA LEU A 117 10.64 -5.62 5.56
C LEU A 117 11.49 -5.00 4.44
N HIS A 118 11.92 -5.80 3.47
CA HIS A 118 12.71 -5.30 2.34
C HIS A 118 11.93 -4.33 1.45
N LEU A 119 10.60 -4.46 1.43
CA LEU A 119 9.76 -3.61 0.59
C LEU A 119 9.30 -2.33 1.28
N ILE A 120 9.35 -2.26 2.60
CA ILE A 120 8.69 -1.19 3.37
C ILE A 120 9.18 0.21 3.01
N GLU A 121 10.48 0.43 2.90
CA GLU A 121 11.01 1.78 2.61
C GLU A 121 10.51 2.28 1.25
N THR A 122 10.63 1.46 0.23
CA THR A 122 10.15 1.79 -1.12
C THR A 122 8.63 1.94 -1.13
N PHE A 123 7.94 1.05 -0.41
CA PHE A 123 6.48 1.10 -0.28
C PHE A 123 6.02 2.43 0.35
N LEU A 124 6.63 2.84 1.45
CA LEU A 124 6.27 4.10 2.12
C LEU A 124 6.47 5.31 1.18
N THR A 125 7.55 5.31 0.41
CA THR A 125 7.81 6.36 -0.58
C THR A 125 6.72 6.36 -1.66
N ASP A 126 6.40 5.19 -2.20
CA ASP A 126 5.39 5.07 -3.24
C ASP A 126 3.99 5.45 -2.72
N VAL A 127 3.65 5.09 -1.48
CA VAL A 127 2.37 5.46 -0.87
C VAL A 127 2.27 6.98 -0.70
N GLN A 128 3.35 7.62 -0.26
CA GLN A 128 3.36 9.07 -0.09
C GLN A 128 3.16 9.78 -1.44
N ASN A 129 3.83 9.28 -2.48
CA ASN A 129 3.66 9.81 -3.83
C ASN A 129 2.24 9.59 -4.35
N LEU A 130 1.67 8.42 -4.10
CA LEU A 130 0.30 8.12 -4.50
C LEU A 130 -0.70 9.03 -3.78
N LYS A 131 -0.48 9.28 -2.49
CA LYS A 131 -1.32 10.20 -1.72
C LYS A 131 -1.36 11.59 -2.37
N GLU A 132 -0.21 12.08 -2.84
CA GLU A 132 -0.14 13.37 -3.55
C GLU A 132 -0.92 13.35 -4.85
N VAL A 133 -0.81 12.25 -5.61
CA VAL A 133 -1.59 12.04 -6.85
C VAL A 133 -3.08 12.06 -6.56
N ILE A 134 -3.50 11.38 -5.50
CA ILE A 134 -4.91 11.30 -5.10
C ILE A 134 -5.45 12.69 -4.73
N ASN A 135 -4.65 13.51 -4.06
CA ASN A 135 -5.03 14.87 -3.64
C ASN A 135 -4.91 15.90 -4.73
N HIS A 136 -4.22 15.59 -5.82
CA HIS A 136 -3.99 16.55 -6.90
C HIS A 136 -5.22 16.64 -7.80
N GLU A 137 -5.73 17.83 -8.01
CA GLU A 137 -6.86 18.09 -8.90
C GLU A 137 -6.42 18.28 -10.35
#